data_fb2b3e6c5ee74f09f33b6a7b18edfd4b
#
_entry.id   fb2b3e6c5ee74f09f33b6a7b18edfd4b
#
_cell.length_a   1.000
_cell.length_b   1.000
_cell.length_c   1.000
_cell.angle_alpha   90.00
_cell.angle_beta   90.00
_cell.angle_gamma   90.00
#
_symmetry.space_group_name_H-M   'P 1'
#
loop_
_entity.id
_entity.type
_entity.pdbx_description
1 polymer ?
#
loop_
_entity_poly.entity_id
_entity_poly.type
_entity_poly.pdbx_seq_one_letter_code
_entity_poly.pdbx_strand_id
1 'polypeptide(L)'
;KAVMSCKGIDLESGVTDSSEFHSQTKQSMLCCAKKRILILDSSKFDKVSFIDIAPLDAFDTVVTNAVPSKAWLDYFADHNIECLYPGTK
;
A
#
# COMPACT_ATOMS: atom_id res chain seq x y z
N LYS A 1 -4.22 -0.78 -15.10
CA LYS A 1 -3.54 -1.36 -13.94
C LYS A 1 -2.41 -0.44 -13.50
N ALA A 2 -2.40 -0.07 -12.24
CA ALA A 2 -1.33 0.73 -11.65
C ALA A 2 -0.56 -0.11 -10.64
N VAL A 3 0.77 -0.11 -10.76
CA VAL A 3 1.67 -0.78 -9.83
C VAL A 3 2.59 0.30 -9.26
N MET A 4 2.63 0.44 -7.95
CA MET A 4 3.43 1.51 -7.35
C MET A 4 4.03 1.06 -6.01
N SER A 5 5.02 1.83 -5.55
CA SER A 5 5.64 1.65 -4.25
C SER A 5 5.40 2.89 -3.39
N CYS A 6 5.74 2.80 -2.10
CA CYS A 6 5.59 3.91 -1.17
C CYS A 6 6.72 3.91 -0.15
N LYS A 7 6.78 4.94 0.67
CA LYS A 7 7.77 5.05 1.74
C LYS A 7 7.26 4.52 3.07
N GLY A 8 5.96 4.38 3.23
CA GLY A 8 5.39 3.81 4.43
C GLY A 8 3.91 3.59 4.33
N ILE A 9 3.40 2.63 5.09
CA ILE A 9 1.97 2.41 5.28
C ILE A 9 1.67 2.30 6.77
N ASP A 10 0.50 2.80 7.15
CA ASP A 10 0.06 2.82 8.53
C ASP A 10 -1.45 2.62 8.57
N LEU A 11 -1.95 1.93 9.60
CA LEU A 11 -3.37 1.61 9.70
C LEU A 11 -4.25 2.86 9.80
N GLU A 12 -3.74 3.95 10.38
CA GLU A 12 -4.48 5.20 10.49
C GLU A 12 -4.23 6.14 9.32
N SER A 13 -2.96 6.31 8.95
CA SER A 13 -2.56 7.32 7.95
C SER A 13 -2.68 6.83 6.51
N GLY A 14 -2.74 5.52 6.30
CA GLY A 14 -2.81 4.97 4.95
C GLY A 14 -1.45 4.90 4.29
N VAL A 15 -1.41 5.17 2.99
CA VAL A 15 -0.20 5.09 2.16
C VAL A 15 0.45 6.46 2.10
N THR A 16 1.74 6.53 2.41
CA THR A 16 2.47 7.81 2.48
C THR A 16 3.78 7.75 1.68
N ASP A 17 4.26 8.91 1.28
CA ASP A 17 5.51 9.07 0.57
C ASP A 17 6.27 10.30 1.10
N SER A 18 7.54 10.42 0.73
CA SER A 18 8.40 11.50 1.20
C SER A 18 8.45 12.71 0.27
N SER A 19 7.92 12.58 -0.96
CA SER A 19 8.02 13.62 -1.98
C SER A 19 6.63 14.01 -2.48
N GLU A 20 6.32 15.31 -2.44
CA GLU A 20 5.07 15.83 -2.99
C GLU A 20 4.93 15.57 -4.48
N PHE A 21 6.03 15.68 -5.22
CA PHE A 21 6.03 15.39 -6.65
C PHE A 21 5.63 13.94 -6.92
N HIS A 22 6.26 13.00 -6.20
CA HIS A 22 5.94 11.57 -6.35
C HIS A 22 4.51 11.29 -5.90
N SER A 23 4.05 11.94 -4.86
CA SER A 23 2.69 11.79 -4.35
C SER A 23 1.66 12.19 -5.39
N GLN A 24 1.83 13.34 -6.03
CA GLN A 24 0.90 13.81 -7.07
C GLN A 24 0.86 12.87 -8.25
N THR A 25 2.02 12.40 -8.70
CA THR A 25 2.10 11.45 -9.80
C THR A 25 1.36 10.15 -9.46
N LYS A 26 1.58 9.63 -8.26
CA LYS A 26 0.94 8.39 -7.81
C LYS A 26 -0.58 8.55 -7.68
N GLN A 27 -1.04 9.69 -7.17
CA GLN A 27 -2.47 9.98 -7.08
C GLN A 27 -3.12 10.02 -8.46
N SER A 28 -2.44 10.61 -9.44
CA SER A 28 -2.93 10.63 -10.81
C SER A 28 -3.04 9.24 -11.41
N MET A 29 -2.06 8.38 -11.15
CA MET A 29 -2.08 6.99 -11.62
C MET A 29 -3.25 6.23 -10.99
N LEU A 30 -3.50 6.41 -9.71
CA LEU A 30 -4.61 5.76 -9.01
C LEU A 30 -5.96 6.18 -9.56
N CYS A 31 -6.11 7.45 -9.90
CA CYS A 31 -7.37 8.00 -10.41
C CYS A 31 -7.84 7.29 -11.68
N CYS A 32 -6.90 6.85 -12.53
CA CYS A 32 -7.21 6.30 -13.84
C CYS A 32 -7.13 4.78 -13.91
N ALA A 33 -6.63 4.11 -12.87
CA ALA A 33 -6.41 2.68 -12.91
C ALA A 33 -7.65 1.89 -12.50
N LYS A 34 -7.92 0.80 -13.20
CA LYS A 34 -8.98 -0.14 -12.82
C LYS A 34 -8.52 -1.09 -11.73
N LYS A 35 -7.26 -1.46 -11.73
CA LYS A 35 -6.66 -2.31 -10.69
C LYS A 35 -5.43 -1.62 -10.15
N ARG A 36 -5.32 -1.57 -8.83
CA ARG A 36 -4.26 -0.83 -8.13
C ARG A 36 -3.48 -1.80 -7.25
N ILE A 37 -2.18 -1.87 -7.49
CA ILE A 37 -1.28 -2.80 -6.80
C ILE A 37 -0.20 -2.00 -6.10
N LEU A 38 -0.04 -2.23 -4.80
CA LEU A 38 1.00 -1.61 -4.00
C LEU A 38 2.09 -2.64 -3.71
N ILE A 39 3.34 -2.31 -4.06
CA ILE A 39 4.50 -3.16 -3.79
C ILE A 39 5.37 -2.45 -2.76
N LEU A 40 5.69 -3.13 -1.68
CA LEU A 40 6.53 -2.56 -0.64
C LEU A 40 7.36 -3.61 0.07
N ASP A 41 8.48 -3.16 0.62
CA ASP A 41 9.33 -3.93 1.51
C ASP A 41 8.65 -4.03 2.89
N SER A 42 8.81 -5.15 3.56
CA SER A 42 8.24 -5.35 4.90
C SER A 42 8.67 -4.30 5.91
N SER A 43 9.80 -3.64 5.69
CA SER A 43 10.25 -2.54 6.56
C SER A 43 9.37 -1.29 6.48
N LYS A 44 8.47 -1.21 5.49
CA LYS A 44 7.59 -0.04 5.31
C LYS A 44 6.28 -0.14 6.09
N PHE A 45 5.98 -1.28 6.69
CA PHE A 45 4.81 -1.42 7.54
C PHE A 45 4.97 -0.60 8.82
N ASP A 46 3.90 0.03 9.27
CA ASP A 46 3.87 0.84 10.49
C ASP A 46 4.82 2.04 10.42
N LYS A 47 5.04 2.55 9.21
CA LYS A 47 5.84 3.74 8.96
C LYS A 47 4.96 4.83 8.37
N VAL A 48 5.18 6.06 8.81
CA VAL A 48 4.48 7.24 8.28
C VAL A 48 5.52 8.18 7.69
N SER A 49 5.34 8.54 6.44
CA SER A 49 6.19 9.54 5.78
C SER A 49 5.46 10.88 5.74
N PHE A 50 5.99 11.86 5.00
CA PHE A 50 5.54 13.25 5.11
C PHE A 50 4.23 13.54 4.38
N ILE A 51 3.95 12.84 3.29
CA ILE A 51 2.85 13.19 2.38
C ILE A 51 1.90 11.99 2.25
N ASP A 52 0.62 12.22 2.51
CA ASP A 52 -0.40 11.19 2.30
C ASP A 52 -0.68 11.02 0.81
N ILE A 53 -0.67 9.79 0.34
CA ILE A 53 -1.00 9.47 -1.05
C ILE A 53 -2.47 9.07 -1.17
N ALA A 54 -2.89 8.09 -0.38
CA ALA A 54 -4.22 7.51 -0.50
C ALA A 54 -4.54 6.67 0.75
N PRO A 55 -5.82 6.40 1.04
CA PRO A 55 -6.16 5.43 2.06
C PRO A 55 -5.75 4.03 1.61
N LEU A 56 -5.57 3.13 2.56
CA LEU A 56 -5.14 1.76 2.28
C LEU A 56 -6.13 1.02 1.37
N ASP A 57 -7.41 1.26 1.55
CA ASP A 57 -8.46 0.59 0.78
C ASP A 57 -8.58 1.09 -0.66
N ALA A 58 -7.75 2.06 -1.05
CA ALA A 58 -7.63 2.45 -2.46
C ALA A 58 -6.92 1.40 -3.30
N PHE A 59 -6.27 0.42 -2.67
CA PHE A 59 -5.51 -0.61 -3.37
C PHE A 59 -6.24 -1.95 -3.32
N ASP A 60 -6.16 -2.69 -4.42
CA ASP A 60 -6.77 -4.02 -4.54
C ASP A 60 -5.84 -5.11 -4.05
N THR A 61 -4.54 -4.92 -4.23
CA THR A 61 -3.51 -5.91 -3.91
C THR A 61 -2.30 -5.24 -3.29
N VAL A 62 -1.75 -5.87 -2.27
CA VAL A 62 -0.49 -5.47 -1.64
C VAL A 62 0.50 -6.63 -1.79
N VAL A 63 1.69 -6.33 -2.33
CA VAL A 63 2.76 -7.32 -2.50
C VAL A 63 3.93 -6.92 -1.60
N THR A 64 4.39 -7.83 -0.77
CA THR A 64 5.51 -7.57 0.15
C THR A 64 6.44 -8.78 0.21
N ASN A 65 7.60 -8.62 0.83
CA ASN A 65 8.65 -9.65 0.86
C ASN A 65 8.62 -10.54 2.10
N ALA A 66 7.70 -10.31 3.02
CA ALA A 66 7.59 -11.12 4.24
C ALA A 66 6.15 -11.10 4.75
N VAL A 67 5.79 -12.09 5.57
CA VAL A 67 4.45 -12.19 6.14
C VAL A 67 4.18 -10.98 7.03
N PRO A 68 3.13 -10.19 6.75
CA PRO A 68 2.75 -9.09 7.64
C PRO A 68 2.28 -9.58 9.01
N SER A 69 2.23 -8.67 9.99
CA SER A 69 1.69 -8.98 11.29
C SER A 69 0.19 -9.33 11.20
N LYS A 70 -0.33 -9.99 12.24
CA LYS A 70 -1.75 -10.37 12.27
C LYS A 70 -2.67 -9.17 12.11
N ALA A 71 -2.34 -8.04 12.74
CA ALA A 71 -3.15 -6.83 12.63
C ALA A 71 -3.28 -6.38 11.17
N TRP A 72 -2.20 -6.44 10.40
CA TRP A 72 -2.22 -6.08 8.98
C TRP A 72 -2.99 -7.10 8.15
N LEU A 73 -2.80 -8.38 8.42
CA LEU A 73 -3.53 -9.43 7.69
C LEU A 73 -5.04 -9.34 7.95
N ASP A 74 -5.43 -9.06 9.18
CA ASP A 74 -6.84 -8.87 9.53
C ASP A 74 -7.43 -7.64 8.82
N TYR A 75 -6.68 -6.54 8.76
CA TYR A 75 -7.10 -5.34 8.05
C TYR A 75 -7.34 -5.64 6.57
N PHE A 76 -6.39 -6.32 5.92
CA PHE A 76 -6.50 -6.64 4.50
C PHE A 76 -7.71 -7.54 4.25
N ALA A 77 -7.95 -8.53 5.10
CA ALA A 77 -9.12 -9.42 4.97
C ALA A 77 -10.42 -8.64 5.13
N ASP A 78 -10.50 -7.74 6.10
CA ASP A 78 -11.70 -6.94 6.38
C ASP A 78 -12.04 -5.99 5.22
N HIS A 79 -11.04 -5.56 4.46
CA HIS A 79 -11.21 -4.59 3.37
C HIS A 79 -11.12 -5.24 1.99
N ASN A 80 -11.10 -6.57 1.92
CA ASN A 80 -11.01 -7.33 0.66
C ASN A 80 -9.76 -6.97 -0.15
N ILE A 81 -8.64 -6.73 0.53
CA ILE A 81 -7.36 -6.45 -0.10
C ILE A 81 -6.56 -7.74 -0.14
N GLU A 82 -6.16 -8.15 -1.35
CA GLU A 82 -5.31 -9.33 -1.52
C GLU A 82 -3.90 -9.00 -1.06
N CYS A 83 -3.33 -9.83 -0.20
CA CYS A 83 -1.96 -9.64 0.28
C CYS A 83 -1.10 -10.82 -0.18
N LEU A 84 -0.08 -10.52 -0.99
CA LEU A 84 0.84 -11.52 -1.52
C LEU A 84 2.21 -11.37 -0.85
N TYR A 85 2.75 -12.49 -0.38
CA TYR A 85 4.08 -12.55 0.26
C TYR A 85 4.67 -13.94 -0.01
N PRO A 86 5.98 -14.15 0.24
CA PRO A 86 6.59 -15.45 0.00
C PRO A 86 5.84 -16.55 0.77
N GLY A 87 5.43 -17.59 0.06
CA GLY A 87 4.65 -18.69 0.63
C GLY A 87 3.15 -18.58 0.45
N THR A 88 2.62 -17.45 -0.01
CA THR A 88 1.19 -17.35 -0.38
C THR A 88 0.93 -18.10 -1.68
N LYS A 89 -0.30 -18.55 -1.82
CA LYS A 89 -0.74 -19.22 -3.03
C LYS A 89 -1.79 -18.43 -3.76
#